data_d5cbd2e43201c81604d4dab5a71f741d
#
_entry.id   d5cbd2e43201c81604d4dab5a71f741d
#
_cell.length_a   1.000
_cell.length_b   1.000
_cell.length_c   1.000
_cell.angle_alpha   90.00
_cell.angle_beta   90.00
_cell.angle_gamma   90.00
#
_symmetry.space_group_name_H-M   'P 1'
#
loop_
_entity.id
_entity.type
_entity.pdbx_description
1 polymer ?
#
loop_
_entity_poly.entity_id
_entity_poly.type
_entity_poly.pdbx_seq_one_letter_code
_entity_poly.pdbx_strand_id
1 'polypeptide(L)'
;MILQNGLTKLAMNNIDIIIDSLPKTKGNIQILPLSKLCWFRVGGNGIVFSPSDENDLEYFLKNKPSNIKIYPMGLGSNTLVRDGGYDGVIIRLNNFNKTCVKDTTISTGAGNSDLKIAKLAMNNNISGFEFLSGIPGCIGGAIVMNAGAYGNETSDIFVSAQGFDYQGNKLTLSKEQMNFSYRHCDYANNVIFTSATFQGKIGKKEEINKKMQGINISRTNSQPIKSRTGGSTFRNPDNYKAWELIDKVNLRGKVIGGAQISEQHCNFLINQGSATSYDLEKLGELAKNTVKSKLGIDLNWEIKRIGKYE
;
A
#
# COMPACT_ATOMS: atom_id res chain seq x y z
N MET A 1 48.81 29.31 26.51
CA MET A 1 48.60 27.93 26.08
C MET A 1 47.08 27.68 26.16
N ILE A 2 46.35 27.99 25.08
CA ILE A 2 44.90 27.93 24.99
C ILE A 2 44.55 26.61 24.31
N LEU A 3 43.98 25.69 25.06
CA LEU A 3 43.45 24.41 24.52
C LEU A 3 42.17 24.70 23.76
N GLN A 4 42.23 24.56 22.44
CA GLN A 4 41.06 24.52 21.57
C GLN A 4 40.31 23.17 21.78
N ASN A 5 39.20 23.21 22.46
CA ASN A 5 38.20 22.10 22.45
C ASN A 5 37.45 22.15 21.12
N GLY A 6 37.99 21.49 20.11
CA GLY A 6 37.32 21.19 18.87
C GLY A 6 36.35 20.00 19.07
N LEU A 7 35.12 20.25 19.54
CA LEU A 7 34.02 19.29 19.43
C LEU A 7 33.69 19.20 17.93
N THR A 8 34.13 18.14 17.28
CA THR A 8 33.64 17.70 15.98
C THR A 8 32.13 17.50 16.11
N LYS A 9 31.34 18.46 15.61
CA LYS A 9 29.92 18.24 15.30
C LYS A 9 29.89 17.10 14.28
N LEU A 10 29.61 15.88 14.74
CA LEU A 10 29.17 14.81 13.85
C LEU A 10 28.01 15.38 13.01
N ALA A 11 28.13 15.35 11.70
CA ALA A 11 27.05 15.74 10.81
C ALA A 11 25.84 14.84 11.12
N MET A 12 24.83 15.41 11.77
CA MET A 12 23.58 14.70 12.05
C MET A 12 22.97 14.27 10.70
N ASN A 13 22.61 13.01 10.58
CA ASN A 13 21.87 12.54 9.42
C ASN A 13 20.53 13.26 9.35
N ASN A 14 20.01 13.48 8.15
CA ASN A 14 18.73 14.18 7.94
C ASN A 14 17.57 13.53 8.76
N ILE A 15 17.61 12.21 8.94
CA ILE A 15 16.65 11.46 9.76
C ILE A 15 16.70 11.85 11.25
N ASP A 16 17.90 12.09 11.81
CA ASP A 16 18.07 12.47 13.22
C ASP A 16 17.51 13.87 13.46
N ILE A 17 17.72 14.79 12.53
CA ILE A 17 17.16 16.16 12.60
C ILE A 17 15.63 16.11 12.55
N ILE A 18 15.06 15.26 11.66
CA ILE A 18 13.61 15.12 11.53
C ILE A 18 13.02 14.57 12.83
N ILE A 19 13.54 13.47 13.38
CA ILE A 19 12.95 12.81 14.56
C ILE A 19 12.97 13.72 15.78
N ASP A 20 14.03 14.52 15.97
CA ASP A 20 14.17 15.46 17.07
C ASP A 20 13.17 16.64 16.98
N SER A 21 12.69 16.94 15.79
CA SER A 21 11.70 17.99 15.54
C SER A 21 10.25 17.54 15.71
N LEU A 22 10.00 16.23 15.84
CA LEU A 22 8.63 15.70 15.91
C LEU A 22 7.99 15.94 17.28
N PRO A 23 6.65 16.13 17.33
CA PRO A 23 5.93 16.25 18.59
C PRO A 23 5.99 14.97 19.40
N LYS A 24 5.98 15.09 20.74
CA LYS A 24 5.86 13.93 21.63
C LYS A 24 4.44 13.36 21.55
N THR A 25 4.32 12.12 21.11
CA THR A 25 3.07 11.38 20.89
C THR A 25 2.89 10.29 21.95
N LYS A 26 1.66 9.76 22.07
CA LYS A 26 1.36 8.58 22.88
C LYS A 26 1.78 7.30 22.14
N GLY A 27 1.65 7.29 20.83
CA GLY A 27 2.05 6.21 19.96
C GLY A 27 3.56 6.11 19.78
N ASN A 28 3.99 5.10 19.08
CA ASN A 28 5.42 4.79 18.91
C ASN A 28 6.00 5.49 17.68
N ILE A 29 7.09 6.25 17.87
CA ILE A 29 7.93 6.78 16.78
C ILE A 29 9.30 6.12 16.87
N GLN A 30 9.75 5.53 15.75
CA GLN A 30 11.04 4.84 15.70
C GLN A 30 11.66 4.87 14.30
N ILE A 31 12.98 4.78 14.23
CA ILE A 31 13.70 4.60 12.96
C ILE A 31 13.77 3.11 12.65
N LEU A 32 13.33 2.72 11.45
CA LEU A 32 13.32 1.33 11.01
C LEU A 32 13.86 1.19 9.58
N PRO A 33 14.49 0.05 9.25
CA PRO A 33 14.66 -0.36 7.86
C PRO A 33 13.29 -0.60 7.21
N LEU A 34 12.92 0.24 6.23
CA LEU A 34 11.63 0.17 5.56
C LEU A 34 11.47 -1.10 4.72
N SER A 35 12.59 -1.76 4.38
CA SER A 35 12.60 -3.12 3.81
C SER A 35 11.83 -4.15 4.65
N LYS A 36 11.72 -3.95 5.97
CA LYS A 36 10.91 -4.82 6.85
C LYS A 36 9.41 -4.58 6.69
N LEU A 37 9.00 -3.43 6.15
CA LEU A 37 7.62 -3.01 6.04
C LEU A 37 7.03 -3.19 4.64
N CYS A 38 7.85 -3.34 3.61
CA CYS A 38 7.38 -3.57 2.24
C CYS A 38 7.58 -5.03 1.80
N TRP A 39 6.70 -5.50 0.94
CA TRP A 39 6.70 -6.90 0.51
C TRP A 39 7.85 -7.24 -0.42
N PHE A 40 8.40 -6.28 -1.15
CA PHE A 40 9.63 -6.47 -1.92
C PHE A 40 10.86 -6.75 -1.05
N ARG A 41 10.83 -6.40 0.24
CA ARG A 41 11.97 -6.53 1.16
C ARG A 41 13.19 -5.73 0.72
N VAL A 42 12.97 -4.56 0.12
CA VAL A 42 13.99 -3.56 -0.23
C VAL A 42 13.65 -2.21 0.40
N GLY A 43 14.62 -1.31 0.46
CA GLY A 43 14.47 0.05 0.95
C GLY A 43 15.29 0.37 2.18
N GLY A 44 15.80 1.59 2.22
CA GLY A 44 16.59 2.12 3.33
C GLY A 44 15.78 2.46 4.57
N ASN A 45 16.38 3.25 5.46
CA ASN A 45 15.77 3.63 6.72
C ASN A 45 14.70 4.72 6.56
N GLY A 46 13.79 4.80 7.52
CA GLY A 46 12.82 5.86 7.65
C GLY A 46 12.22 5.93 9.05
N ILE A 47 11.65 7.07 9.37
CA ILE A 47 10.92 7.28 10.62
C ILE A 47 9.52 6.70 10.46
N VAL A 48 9.13 5.85 11.39
CA VAL A 48 7.81 5.20 11.40
C VAL A 48 7.05 5.65 12.64
N PHE A 49 5.89 6.25 12.44
CA PHE A 49 4.94 6.60 13.49
C PHE A 49 3.76 5.65 13.47
N SER A 50 3.47 5.04 14.61
CA SER A 50 2.28 4.22 14.84
C SER A 50 1.42 4.87 15.92
N PRO A 51 0.44 5.72 15.55
CA PRO A 51 -0.42 6.41 16.51
C PRO A 51 -1.21 5.42 17.36
N SER A 52 -1.45 5.79 18.64
CA SER A 52 -2.23 4.96 19.57
C SER A 52 -3.71 4.94 19.20
N ASP A 53 -4.24 6.09 18.77
CA ASP A 53 -5.64 6.34 18.44
C ASP A 53 -5.80 7.57 17.52
N GLU A 54 -7.05 7.96 17.21
CA GLU A 54 -7.35 9.14 16.37
C GLU A 54 -6.86 10.43 16.98
N ASN A 55 -6.98 10.62 18.29
CA ASN A 55 -6.55 11.84 18.96
C ASN A 55 -5.03 12.03 18.88
N ASP A 56 -4.29 10.94 19.00
CA ASP A 56 -2.83 10.93 18.88
C ASP A 56 -2.38 11.23 17.43
N LEU A 57 -3.09 10.67 16.45
CA LEU A 57 -2.85 10.98 15.04
C LEU A 57 -3.15 12.46 14.73
N GLU A 58 -4.30 12.97 15.20
CA GLU A 58 -4.69 14.37 15.04
C GLU A 58 -3.66 15.31 15.65
N TYR A 59 -3.24 15.03 16.91
CA TYR A 59 -2.23 15.80 17.61
C TYR A 59 -0.91 15.83 16.83
N PHE A 60 -0.44 14.68 16.34
CA PHE A 60 0.76 14.61 15.52
C PHE A 60 0.64 15.46 14.25
N LEU A 61 -0.46 15.32 13.50
CA LEU A 61 -0.66 16.05 12.25
C LEU A 61 -0.70 17.55 12.43
N LYS A 62 -1.34 18.05 13.52
CA LYS A 62 -1.42 19.47 13.83
C LYS A 62 -0.11 20.08 14.34
N ASN A 63 0.74 19.29 15.00
CA ASN A 63 1.93 19.79 15.68
C ASN A 63 3.25 19.43 15.01
N LYS A 64 3.26 18.55 13.97
CA LYS A 64 4.46 18.30 13.21
C LYS A 64 4.91 19.55 12.44
N PRO A 65 6.21 19.78 12.22
CA PRO A 65 6.67 20.84 11.33
C PRO A 65 6.03 20.71 9.94
N SER A 66 5.63 21.83 9.36
CA SER A 66 4.89 21.87 8.08
C SER A 66 5.67 21.30 6.89
N ASN A 67 7.01 21.41 6.93
CA ASN A 67 7.90 20.87 5.91
C ASN A 67 8.12 19.36 5.99
N ILE A 68 7.69 18.69 7.08
CA ILE A 68 7.84 17.25 7.23
C ILE A 68 6.84 16.52 6.34
N LYS A 69 7.37 15.76 5.39
CA LYS A 69 6.58 14.88 4.51
C LYS A 69 6.03 13.70 5.30
N ILE A 70 4.81 13.32 5.01
CA ILE A 70 4.19 12.12 5.59
C ILE A 70 3.73 11.18 4.47
N TYR A 71 3.78 9.89 4.75
CA TYR A 71 3.28 8.87 3.84
C TYR A 71 2.53 7.79 4.62
N PRO A 72 1.21 7.68 4.48
CA PRO A 72 0.44 6.59 5.05
C PRO A 72 0.79 5.28 4.34
N MET A 73 1.28 4.30 5.08
CA MET A 73 1.64 2.99 4.55
C MET A 73 0.79 1.90 5.19
N GLY A 74 0.05 1.16 4.39
CA GLY A 74 -0.65 -0.05 4.82
C GLY A 74 0.31 -1.22 5.06
N LEU A 75 -0.01 -2.41 4.54
CA LEU A 75 0.84 -3.60 4.67
C LEU A 75 2.09 -3.56 3.77
N GLY A 76 2.29 -2.52 2.97
CA GLY A 76 3.42 -2.40 2.06
C GLY A 76 3.36 -3.37 0.86
N SER A 77 2.19 -3.88 0.54
CA SER A 77 1.95 -4.84 -0.54
C SER A 77 1.92 -4.21 -1.94
N ASN A 78 1.82 -2.88 -2.02
CA ASN A 78 1.84 -2.11 -3.27
C ASN A 78 2.83 -0.94 -3.19
N THR A 79 3.95 -1.11 -2.47
CA THR A 79 4.93 -0.05 -2.26
C THR A 79 6.34 -0.58 -2.52
N LEU A 80 7.10 0.18 -3.31
CA LEU A 80 8.54 0.03 -3.48
C LEU A 80 9.23 1.19 -2.76
N VAL A 81 10.04 0.87 -1.75
CA VAL A 81 10.84 1.86 -1.03
C VAL A 81 12.25 1.88 -1.61
N ARG A 82 12.75 3.04 -1.97
CA ARG A 82 14.10 3.21 -2.51
C ARG A 82 15.17 3.04 -1.44
N ASP A 83 16.37 2.65 -1.88
CA ASP A 83 17.46 2.22 -0.99
C ASP A 83 18.00 3.36 -0.13
N GLY A 84 17.94 4.62 -0.57
CA GLY A 84 18.26 5.81 0.23
C GLY A 84 17.24 6.15 1.32
N GLY A 85 16.18 5.35 1.48
CA GLY A 85 15.16 5.53 2.52
C GLY A 85 14.16 6.64 2.24
N TYR A 86 13.44 7.08 3.29
CA TYR A 86 12.40 8.09 3.18
C TYR A 86 12.65 9.27 4.11
N ASP A 87 12.85 10.47 3.53
CA ASP A 87 13.04 11.72 4.28
C ASP A 87 11.67 12.31 4.68
N GLY A 88 11.10 11.75 5.73
CA GLY A 88 9.79 12.09 6.27
C GLY A 88 9.31 11.03 7.25
N VAL A 89 8.02 11.02 7.54
CA VAL A 89 7.41 10.09 8.48
C VAL A 89 6.44 9.15 7.76
N ILE A 90 6.67 7.85 7.91
CA ILE A 90 5.75 6.79 7.50
C ILE A 90 4.72 6.61 8.61
N ILE A 91 3.43 6.77 8.30
CA ILE A 91 2.35 6.56 9.27
C ILE A 91 1.77 5.16 9.09
N ARG A 92 1.72 4.37 10.18
CA ARG A 92 1.19 3.01 10.23
C ARG A 92 -0.02 2.92 11.16
N LEU A 93 -1.18 2.54 10.62
CA LEU A 93 -2.44 2.51 11.37
C LEU A 93 -2.75 1.13 11.98
N ASN A 94 -1.74 0.41 12.47
CA ASN A 94 -1.91 -0.95 13.00
C ASN A 94 -2.90 -1.02 14.18
N ASN A 95 -3.01 0.05 14.98
CA ASN A 95 -3.91 0.15 16.13
C ASN A 95 -5.37 0.47 15.73
N PHE A 96 -5.61 0.87 14.49
CA PHE A 96 -6.94 1.17 13.95
C PHE A 96 -7.60 -0.11 13.43
N ASN A 97 -7.95 -1.02 14.34
CA ASN A 97 -8.37 -2.38 14.02
C ASN A 97 -9.72 -2.79 14.63
N LYS A 98 -10.47 -1.85 15.22
CA LYS A 98 -11.81 -2.12 15.73
C LYS A 98 -12.76 -2.43 14.59
N THR A 99 -13.72 -3.32 14.84
CA THR A 99 -14.78 -3.71 13.89
C THR A 99 -16.13 -3.75 14.59
N CYS A 100 -17.17 -3.35 13.87
CA CYS A 100 -18.57 -3.48 14.31
C CYS A 100 -19.38 -4.00 13.13
N VAL A 101 -20.25 -4.98 13.40
CA VAL A 101 -21.20 -5.53 12.42
C VAL A 101 -22.59 -5.21 12.90
N LYS A 102 -23.39 -4.59 12.02
CA LYS A 102 -24.80 -4.34 12.27
C LYS A 102 -25.58 -4.70 11.00
N ASP A 103 -26.45 -5.69 11.09
CA ASP A 103 -27.17 -6.26 9.96
C ASP A 103 -26.19 -6.68 8.84
N THR A 104 -26.27 -6.06 7.67
CA THR A 104 -25.35 -6.30 6.55
C THR A 104 -24.27 -5.20 6.40
N THR A 105 -24.15 -4.32 7.39
CA THR A 105 -23.18 -3.23 7.42
C THR A 105 -21.98 -3.61 8.29
N ILE A 106 -20.75 -3.36 7.80
CA ILE A 106 -19.49 -3.55 8.52
C ILE A 106 -18.77 -2.22 8.62
N SER A 107 -18.59 -1.72 9.86
CA SER A 107 -17.69 -0.61 10.14
C SER A 107 -16.36 -1.17 10.65
N THR A 108 -15.25 -0.70 10.10
CA THR A 108 -13.92 -1.24 10.38
C THR A 108 -12.83 -0.19 10.35
N GLY A 109 -11.85 -0.34 11.24
CA GLY A 109 -10.63 0.47 11.20
C GLY A 109 -9.77 0.14 9.99
N ALA A 110 -9.08 1.17 9.48
CA ALA A 110 -8.28 1.12 8.25
C ALA A 110 -7.06 0.19 8.32
N GLY A 111 -6.59 -0.16 9.53
CA GLY A 111 -5.48 -1.07 9.76
C GLY A 111 -5.84 -2.56 9.64
N ASN A 112 -7.12 -2.92 9.59
CA ASN A 112 -7.52 -4.32 9.40
C ASN A 112 -7.13 -4.83 8.01
N SER A 113 -6.66 -6.08 7.93
CA SER A 113 -6.40 -6.69 6.64
C SER A 113 -7.69 -7.00 5.88
N ASP A 114 -7.63 -6.88 4.56
CA ASP A 114 -8.76 -7.15 3.66
C ASP A 114 -9.30 -8.57 3.86
N LEU A 115 -8.42 -9.57 3.99
CA LEU A 115 -8.79 -10.96 4.28
C LEU A 115 -9.53 -11.11 5.63
N LYS A 116 -9.13 -10.34 6.66
CA LYS A 116 -9.83 -10.40 7.97
C LYS A 116 -11.26 -9.92 7.83
N ILE A 117 -11.50 -8.86 7.06
CA ILE A 117 -12.84 -8.31 6.84
C ILE A 117 -13.68 -9.24 5.95
N ALA A 118 -13.11 -9.85 4.90
CA ALA A 118 -13.78 -10.87 4.12
C ALA A 118 -14.26 -12.06 4.98
N LYS A 119 -13.39 -12.56 5.89
CA LYS A 119 -13.74 -13.62 6.84
C LYS A 119 -14.79 -13.19 7.86
N LEU A 120 -14.72 -11.95 8.34
CA LEU A 120 -15.73 -11.39 9.25
C LEU A 120 -17.10 -11.35 8.58
N ALA A 121 -17.18 -10.86 7.33
CA ALA A 121 -18.39 -10.83 6.54
C ALA A 121 -18.98 -12.24 6.32
N MET A 122 -18.14 -13.20 5.90
CA MET A 122 -18.54 -14.61 5.73
C MET A 122 -19.14 -15.19 7.02
N ASN A 123 -18.51 -14.96 8.17
CA ASN A 123 -18.97 -15.49 9.46
C ASN A 123 -20.29 -14.86 9.94
N ASN A 124 -20.67 -13.71 9.40
CA ASN A 124 -21.94 -13.03 9.67
C ASN A 124 -22.96 -13.19 8.51
N ASN A 125 -22.74 -14.12 7.59
CA ASN A 125 -23.62 -14.36 6.43
C ASN A 125 -23.80 -13.11 5.55
N ILE A 126 -22.75 -12.31 5.38
CA ILE A 126 -22.73 -11.09 4.58
C ILE A 126 -21.93 -11.35 3.31
N SER A 127 -22.55 -11.30 2.14
CA SER A 127 -21.94 -11.42 0.82
C SER A 127 -21.56 -10.05 0.26
N GLY A 128 -20.70 -10.05 -0.77
CA GLY A 128 -20.17 -8.87 -1.44
C GLY A 128 -18.72 -8.54 -1.07
N PHE A 129 -18.18 -9.15 -0.01
CA PHE A 129 -16.82 -8.93 0.48
C PHE A 129 -15.82 -9.99 0.01
N GLU A 130 -16.25 -10.99 -0.75
CA GLU A 130 -15.46 -12.17 -1.11
C GLU A 130 -14.16 -11.78 -1.85
N PHE A 131 -14.21 -10.77 -2.71
CA PHE A 131 -13.07 -10.28 -3.50
C PHE A 131 -11.91 -9.78 -2.64
N LEU A 132 -12.20 -9.23 -1.43
CA LEU A 132 -11.18 -8.79 -0.48
C LEU A 132 -10.25 -9.94 -0.04
N SER A 133 -10.72 -11.19 -0.10
CA SER A 133 -9.88 -12.36 0.21
C SER A 133 -8.75 -12.57 -0.80
N GLY A 134 -8.89 -12.04 -2.01
CA GLY A 134 -7.88 -12.05 -3.06
C GLY A 134 -6.91 -10.86 -3.05
N ILE A 135 -7.12 -9.88 -2.15
CA ILE A 135 -6.32 -8.65 -2.10
C ILE A 135 -5.38 -8.70 -0.88
N PRO A 136 -4.05 -8.68 -1.11
CA PRO A 136 -3.08 -8.67 -0.02
C PRO A 136 -2.86 -7.25 0.48
N GLY A 137 -3.82 -6.73 1.24
CA GLY A 137 -3.79 -5.33 1.68
C GLY A 137 -4.47 -5.12 3.02
N CYS A 138 -4.69 -3.87 3.34
CA CYS A 138 -5.52 -3.42 4.45
C CYS A 138 -6.58 -2.44 3.95
N ILE A 139 -7.62 -2.28 4.72
CA ILE A 139 -8.79 -1.45 4.39
C ILE A 139 -8.40 -0.03 3.94
N GLY A 140 -7.47 0.63 4.65
CA GLY A 140 -7.01 1.97 4.24
C GLY A 140 -6.37 1.95 2.84
N GLY A 141 -5.57 0.93 2.53
CA GLY A 141 -4.98 0.75 1.19
C GLY A 141 -6.03 0.40 0.13
N ALA A 142 -7.03 -0.42 0.48
CA ALA A 142 -8.12 -0.78 -0.42
C ALA A 142 -8.95 0.45 -0.83
N ILE A 143 -9.24 1.36 0.11
CA ILE A 143 -9.94 2.62 -0.16
C ILE A 143 -9.13 3.50 -1.11
N VAL A 144 -7.86 3.76 -0.77
CA VAL A 144 -6.95 4.64 -1.54
C VAL A 144 -6.81 4.18 -2.99
N MET A 145 -6.80 2.87 -3.21
CA MET A 145 -6.59 2.26 -4.53
C MET A 145 -7.89 1.89 -5.23
N ASN A 146 -9.07 2.12 -4.63
CA ASN A 146 -10.29 1.43 -5.07
C ASN A 146 -9.96 -0.01 -5.45
N ALA A 147 -9.35 -0.73 -4.51
CA ALA A 147 -8.77 -2.04 -4.78
C ALA A 147 -9.86 -3.01 -5.24
N GLY A 148 -9.59 -3.71 -6.32
CA GLY A 148 -10.54 -4.64 -6.91
C GLY A 148 -9.87 -5.90 -7.42
N ALA A 149 -10.61 -7.00 -7.37
CA ALA A 149 -10.21 -8.30 -7.87
C ALA A 149 -11.45 -9.14 -8.22
N TYR A 150 -11.32 -10.03 -9.21
CA TYR A 150 -12.37 -11.01 -9.55
C TYR A 150 -13.74 -10.38 -9.88
N GLY A 151 -13.74 -9.23 -10.55
CA GLY A 151 -14.95 -8.56 -11.03
C GLY A 151 -15.63 -7.65 -10.02
N ASN A 152 -15.08 -7.51 -8.82
CA ASN A 152 -15.57 -6.56 -7.81
C ASN A 152 -14.46 -5.62 -7.33
N GLU A 153 -14.85 -4.46 -6.81
CA GLU A 153 -13.94 -3.45 -6.27
C GLU A 153 -14.49 -2.82 -4.99
N THR A 154 -13.64 -2.08 -4.29
CA THR A 154 -13.98 -1.47 -2.99
C THR A 154 -15.21 -0.56 -3.09
N SER A 155 -15.36 0.19 -4.17
CA SER A 155 -16.50 1.07 -4.41
C SER A 155 -17.85 0.33 -4.46
N ASP A 156 -17.87 -0.96 -4.81
CA ASP A 156 -19.14 -1.72 -4.88
C ASP A 156 -19.81 -1.85 -3.52
N ILE A 157 -19.01 -1.94 -2.46
CA ILE A 157 -19.48 -2.13 -1.08
C ILE A 157 -19.31 -0.89 -0.21
N PHE A 158 -18.61 0.15 -0.66
CA PHE A 158 -18.26 1.33 0.12
C PHE A 158 -19.49 2.20 0.40
N VAL A 159 -19.61 2.67 1.65
CA VAL A 159 -20.63 3.62 2.10
C VAL A 159 -19.99 4.96 2.47
N SER A 160 -19.02 4.93 3.40
CA SER A 160 -18.33 6.13 3.88
C SER A 160 -16.98 5.79 4.49
N ALA A 161 -16.11 6.78 4.61
CA ALA A 161 -14.86 6.67 5.37
C ALA A 161 -14.64 7.89 6.25
N GLN A 162 -13.92 7.68 7.36
CA GLN A 162 -13.41 8.75 8.19
C GLN A 162 -11.88 8.80 8.11
N GLY A 163 -11.33 9.98 8.32
CA GLY A 163 -9.89 10.20 8.31
C GLY A 163 -9.52 11.62 8.66
N PHE A 164 -8.26 11.94 8.42
CA PHE A 164 -7.71 13.27 8.61
C PHE A 164 -6.99 13.72 7.35
N ASP A 165 -7.10 15.00 7.02
CA ASP A 165 -6.17 15.59 6.06
C ASP A 165 -4.75 15.69 6.66
N TYR A 166 -3.79 16.12 5.87
CA TYR A 166 -2.39 16.23 6.32
C TYR A 166 -2.15 17.40 7.27
N GLN A 167 -3.15 18.26 7.51
CA GLN A 167 -3.19 19.33 8.49
C GLN A 167 -3.84 18.91 9.81
N GLY A 168 -4.44 17.71 9.86
CA GLY A 168 -5.10 17.18 11.04
C GLY A 168 -6.58 17.59 11.17
N ASN A 169 -7.21 18.05 10.08
CA ASN A 169 -8.64 18.29 10.08
C ASN A 169 -9.37 16.95 9.85
N LYS A 170 -10.36 16.65 10.71
CA LYS A 170 -11.16 15.43 10.59
C LYS A 170 -12.14 15.55 9.44
N LEU A 171 -12.23 14.48 8.63
CA LEU A 171 -13.10 14.38 7.48
C LEU A 171 -13.99 13.13 7.58
N THR A 172 -15.21 13.26 7.08
CA THR A 172 -16.11 12.14 6.80
C THR A 172 -16.55 12.26 5.36
N LEU A 173 -16.26 11.25 4.56
CA LEU A 173 -16.43 11.25 3.12
C LEU A 173 -17.43 10.17 2.70
N SER A 174 -18.46 10.56 1.94
CA SER A 174 -19.43 9.63 1.34
C SER A 174 -18.86 8.97 0.09
N LYS A 175 -19.57 7.98 -0.44
CA LYS A 175 -19.22 7.28 -1.67
C LYS A 175 -19.12 8.25 -2.87
N GLU A 176 -20.07 9.18 -2.96
CA GLU A 176 -20.14 10.17 -4.04
C GLU A 176 -18.95 11.12 -4.01
N GLN A 177 -18.56 11.56 -2.81
CA GLN A 177 -17.40 12.45 -2.64
C GLN A 177 -16.08 11.76 -2.99
N MET A 178 -15.97 10.44 -2.79
CA MET A 178 -14.74 9.68 -3.10
C MET A 178 -14.40 9.63 -4.57
N ASN A 179 -15.38 9.82 -5.47
CA ASN A 179 -15.20 9.80 -6.92
C ASN A 179 -14.31 8.64 -7.40
N PHE A 180 -14.71 7.43 -7.01
CA PHE A 180 -13.95 6.22 -7.32
C PHE A 180 -13.89 5.95 -8.82
N SER A 181 -12.72 5.55 -9.29
CA SER A 181 -12.50 5.00 -10.62
C SER A 181 -11.46 3.87 -10.56
N TYR A 182 -11.11 3.29 -11.71
CA TYR A 182 -10.16 2.18 -11.76
C TYR A 182 -8.82 2.53 -11.09
N ARG A 183 -8.52 1.88 -9.97
CA ARG A 183 -7.30 2.09 -9.15
C ARG A 183 -7.11 3.52 -8.67
N HIS A 184 -8.22 4.24 -8.40
CA HIS A 184 -8.19 5.65 -8.02
C HIS A 184 -9.33 6.03 -7.08
N CYS A 185 -9.03 7.00 -6.19
CA CYS A 185 -10.00 7.86 -5.54
C CYS A 185 -9.40 9.27 -5.39
N ASP A 186 -10.23 10.32 -5.38
CA ASP A 186 -9.76 11.71 -5.39
C ASP A 186 -8.97 12.09 -4.12
N TYR A 187 -9.25 11.44 -3.00
CA TYR A 187 -8.62 11.71 -1.70
C TYR A 187 -7.38 10.86 -1.41
N ALA A 188 -6.92 10.04 -2.38
CA ALA A 188 -5.82 9.09 -2.20
C ALA A 188 -4.50 9.69 -1.68
N ASN A 189 -4.24 10.95 -2.00
CA ASN A 189 -2.98 11.63 -1.65
C ASN A 189 -3.15 12.72 -0.56
N ASN A 190 -4.35 12.94 -0.07
CA ASN A 190 -4.67 14.08 0.79
C ASN A 190 -5.29 13.68 2.13
N VAL A 191 -5.68 12.42 2.29
CA VAL A 191 -6.38 11.93 3.49
C VAL A 191 -5.73 10.65 3.99
N ILE A 192 -5.57 10.59 5.31
CA ILE A 192 -5.22 9.39 6.06
C ILE A 192 -6.52 8.80 6.57
N PHE A 193 -7.03 7.76 5.91
CA PHE A 193 -8.25 7.08 6.32
C PHE A 193 -8.01 6.28 7.60
N THR A 194 -8.84 6.51 8.63
CA THR A 194 -8.75 5.82 9.94
C THR A 194 -9.78 4.70 10.07
N SER A 195 -10.93 4.86 9.42
CA SER A 195 -11.99 3.85 9.41
C SER A 195 -12.87 3.97 8.16
N ALA A 196 -13.62 2.92 7.87
CA ALA A 196 -14.65 2.92 6.83
C ALA A 196 -15.86 2.08 7.21
N THR A 197 -16.97 2.39 6.57
CA THR A 197 -18.23 1.64 6.63
C THR A 197 -18.53 1.08 5.25
N PHE A 198 -18.87 -0.19 5.23
CA PHE A 198 -19.20 -0.96 4.04
C PHE A 198 -20.57 -1.62 4.17
N GLN A 199 -21.27 -1.77 3.06
CA GLN A 199 -22.58 -2.41 2.97
C GLN A 199 -22.49 -3.64 2.07
N GLY A 200 -22.80 -4.79 2.62
CA GLY A 200 -22.99 -6.04 1.87
C GLY A 200 -24.45 -6.41 1.68
N LYS A 201 -24.68 -7.67 1.35
CA LYS A 201 -26.00 -8.26 1.16
C LYS A 201 -26.10 -9.54 2.00
N ILE A 202 -27.31 -9.93 2.39
CA ILE A 202 -27.54 -11.24 3.03
C ILE A 202 -27.06 -12.33 2.07
N GLY A 203 -26.30 -13.29 2.58
CA GLY A 203 -25.78 -14.43 1.83
C GLY A 203 -25.76 -15.70 2.67
N LYS A 204 -25.37 -16.82 2.07
CA LYS A 204 -25.15 -18.09 2.77
C LYS A 204 -23.65 -18.30 2.98
N LYS A 205 -23.24 -18.60 4.19
CA LYS A 205 -21.84 -18.78 4.57
C LYS A 205 -21.10 -19.78 3.66
N GLU A 206 -21.76 -20.88 3.30
CA GLU A 206 -21.20 -21.92 2.44
C GLU A 206 -20.91 -21.41 1.03
N GLU A 207 -21.82 -20.60 0.46
CA GLU A 207 -21.67 -20.01 -0.87
C GLU A 207 -20.55 -18.94 -0.87
N ILE A 208 -20.49 -18.11 0.17
CA ILE A 208 -19.44 -17.10 0.37
C ILE A 208 -18.09 -17.79 0.50
N ASN A 209 -18.00 -18.84 1.34
CA ASN A 209 -16.76 -19.60 1.53
C ASN A 209 -16.30 -20.26 0.22
N LYS A 210 -17.21 -20.86 -0.55
CA LYS A 210 -16.90 -21.44 -1.86
C LYS A 210 -16.31 -20.41 -2.82
N LYS A 211 -16.86 -19.21 -2.88
CA LYS A 211 -16.32 -18.11 -3.70
C LYS A 211 -14.93 -17.70 -3.23
N MET A 212 -14.71 -17.50 -1.92
CA MET A 212 -13.41 -17.14 -1.35
C MET A 212 -12.34 -18.23 -1.65
N GLN A 213 -12.71 -19.51 -1.56
CA GLN A 213 -11.82 -20.62 -1.93
C GLN A 213 -11.48 -20.58 -3.42
N GLY A 214 -12.45 -20.36 -4.30
CA GLY A 214 -12.22 -20.21 -5.74
C GLY A 214 -11.26 -19.07 -6.05
N ILE A 215 -11.44 -17.92 -5.40
CA ILE A 215 -10.53 -16.77 -5.49
C ILE A 215 -9.10 -17.14 -5.08
N ASN A 216 -8.95 -17.83 -3.94
CA ASN A 216 -7.64 -18.23 -3.44
C ASN A 216 -6.93 -19.22 -4.37
N ILE A 217 -7.65 -20.21 -4.89
CA ILE A 217 -7.12 -21.18 -5.87
C ILE A 217 -6.69 -20.46 -7.14
N SER A 218 -7.54 -19.62 -7.72
CA SER A 218 -7.23 -18.84 -8.91
C SER A 218 -5.99 -17.99 -8.74
N ARG A 219 -5.89 -17.30 -7.58
CA ARG A 219 -4.74 -16.47 -7.26
C ARG A 219 -3.45 -17.28 -7.13
N THR A 220 -3.51 -18.41 -6.44
CA THR A 220 -2.35 -19.29 -6.24
C THR A 220 -1.83 -19.83 -7.58
N ASN A 221 -2.74 -20.16 -8.49
CA ASN A 221 -2.38 -20.69 -9.81
C ASN A 221 -1.83 -19.63 -10.77
N SER A 222 -2.26 -18.36 -10.63
CA SER A 222 -1.93 -17.30 -11.58
C SER A 222 -0.87 -16.31 -11.10
N GLN A 223 -0.59 -16.21 -9.79
CA GLN A 223 0.28 -15.17 -9.23
C GLN A 223 1.40 -15.76 -8.35
N PRO A 224 2.60 -15.14 -8.33
CA PRO A 224 3.74 -15.59 -7.52
C PRO A 224 3.57 -15.21 -6.04
N ILE A 225 2.51 -15.70 -5.37
CA ILE A 225 2.10 -15.27 -4.03
C ILE A 225 3.10 -15.60 -2.92
N LYS A 226 4.04 -16.51 -3.16
CA LYS A 226 5.10 -16.89 -2.21
C LYS A 226 6.39 -16.08 -2.40
N SER A 227 6.44 -15.23 -3.43
CA SER A 227 7.62 -14.43 -3.77
C SER A 227 7.60 -13.07 -3.10
N ARG A 228 8.79 -12.44 -2.97
CA ARG A 228 8.94 -11.06 -2.52
C ARG A 228 8.56 -10.13 -3.67
N THR A 229 7.31 -9.66 -3.67
CA THR A 229 6.75 -8.86 -4.77
C THR A 229 5.78 -7.80 -4.23
N GLY A 230 5.60 -6.72 -4.96
CA GLY A 230 4.64 -5.65 -4.68
C GLY A 230 3.31 -5.79 -5.45
N GLY A 231 2.97 -7.01 -5.92
CA GLY A 231 1.77 -7.20 -6.74
C GLY A 231 1.97 -6.79 -8.20
N SER A 232 0.87 -6.43 -8.86
CA SER A 232 0.90 -5.97 -10.25
C SER A 232 1.73 -4.70 -10.40
N THR A 233 2.75 -4.74 -11.24
CA THR A 233 3.67 -3.60 -11.44
C THR A 233 3.00 -2.45 -12.16
N PHE A 234 2.20 -2.77 -13.19
CA PHE A 234 1.51 -1.79 -14.03
C PHE A 234 0.00 -2.00 -14.00
N ARG A 235 -0.73 -0.89 -14.14
CA ARG A 235 -2.17 -0.91 -14.44
C ARG A 235 -2.39 -1.52 -15.82
N ASN A 236 -3.50 -2.21 -15.99
CA ASN A 236 -3.91 -2.63 -17.32
C ASN A 236 -4.27 -1.38 -18.15
N PRO A 237 -3.66 -1.19 -19.34
CA PRO A 237 -4.14 -0.19 -20.29
C PRO A 237 -5.53 -0.54 -20.81
N ASP A 238 -6.24 0.45 -21.34
CA ASP A 238 -7.55 0.22 -21.94
C ASP A 238 -7.47 -0.86 -23.03
N ASN A 239 -8.38 -1.83 -22.97
CA ASN A 239 -8.48 -2.98 -23.87
C ASN A 239 -7.29 -3.95 -23.88
N TYR A 240 -6.30 -3.81 -22.98
CA TYR A 240 -5.12 -4.68 -22.91
C TYR A 240 -4.88 -5.20 -21.49
N LYS A 241 -4.15 -6.31 -21.40
CA LYS A 241 -3.60 -6.80 -20.15
C LYS A 241 -2.08 -6.52 -20.11
N ALA A 242 -1.62 -5.82 -19.09
CA ALA A 242 -0.20 -5.47 -18.99
C ALA A 242 0.73 -6.68 -19.05
N TRP A 243 0.32 -7.83 -18.46
CA TRP A 243 1.12 -9.05 -18.48
C TRP A 243 1.26 -9.62 -19.90
N GLU A 244 0.21 -9.56 -20.75
CA GLU A 244 0.26 -10.03 -22.14
C GLU A 244 1.20 -9.16 -22.99
N LEU A 245 1.18 -7.85 -22.77
CA LEU A 245 2.07 -6.93 -23.48
C LEU A 245 3.53 -7.17 -23.13
N ILE A 246 3.85 -7.40 -21.85
CA ILE A 246 5.20 -7.68 -21.37
C ILE A 246 5.69 -9.03 -21.90
N ASP A 247 4.81 -10.03 -21.93
CA ASP A 247 5.12 -11.36 -22.48
C ASP A 247 5.38 -11.30 -23.99
N LYS A 248 4.53 -10.59 -24.72
CA LYS A 248 4.64 -10.41 -26.19
C LYS A 248 5.95 -9.76 -26.63
N VAL A 249 6.57 -8.96 -25.78
CA VAL A 249 7.87 -8.34 -26.06
C VAL A 249 9.06 -9.19 -25.57
N ASN A 250 8.82 -10.44 -25.13
CA ASN A 250 9.79 -11.44 -24.68
C ASN A 250 10.58 -11.01 -23.42
N LEU A 251 9.89 -10.44 -22.42
CA LEU A 251 10.50 -10.04 -21.15
C LEU A 251 10.18 -10.99 -19.99
N ARG A 252 9.43 -12.08 -20.20
CA ARG A 252 9.20 -13.13 -19.20
C ARG A 252 10.52 -13.66 -18.67
N GLY A 253 10.68 -13.72 -17.35
CA GLY A 253 11.90 -14.20 -16.71
C GLY A 253 13.11 -13.27 -16.81
N LYS A 254 13.00 -12.10 -17.45
CA LYS A 254 14.12 -11.14 -17.57
C LYS A 254 14.63 -10.73 -16.19
N VAL A 255 15.96 -10.72 -16.06
CA VAL A 255 16.67 -10.38 -14.80
C VAL A 255 17.50 -9.11 -14.98
N ILE A 256 17.52 -8.26 -13.95
CA ILE A 256 18.50 -7.16 -13.76
C ILE A 256 18.94 -7.19 -12.29
N GLY A 257 20.23 -7.33 -12.02
CA GLY A 257 20.75 -7.51 -10.67
C GLY A 257 20.05 -8.67 -9.96
N GLY A 258 19.46 -8.40 -8.79
CA GLY A 258 18.67 -9.38 -8.04
C GLY A 258 17.16 -9.36 -8.34
N ALA A 259 16.70 -8.55 -9.30
CA ALA A 259 15.29 -8.42 -9.68
C ALA A 259 14.95 -9.27 -10.91
N GLN A 260 13.76 -9.88 -10.91
CA GLN A 260 13.26 -10.70 -12.03
C GLN A 260 11.80 -10.33 -12.39
N ILE A 261 11.48 -10.30 -13.69
CA ILE A 261 10.09 -10.38 -14.14
C ILE A 261 9.62 -11.81 -13.94
N SER A 262 8.51 -11.99 -13.22
CA SER A 262 8.00 -13.32 -12.88
C SER A 262 7.75 -14.20 -14.11
N GLU A 263 8.18 -15.44 -14.04
CA GLU A 263 7.88 -16.44 -15.06
C GLU A 263 6.41 -16.89 -15.01
N GLN A 264 5.79 -16.84 -13.81
CA GLN A 264 4.38 -17.21 -13.65
C GLN A 264 3.44 -16.11 -14.15
N HIS A 265 3.79 -14.82 -13.95
CA HIS A 265 2.95 -13.68 -14.32
C HIS A 265 3.80 -12.45 -14.64
N CYS A 266 3.92 -12.09 -15.91
CA CYS A 266 4.86 -11.08 -16.39
C CYS A 266 4.64 -9.67 -15.82
N ASN A 267 3.46 -9.33 -15.29
CA ASN A 267 3.22 -8.04 -14.64
C ASN A 267 3.64 -8.01 -13.16
N PHE A 268 4.47 -8.97 -12.70
CA PHE A 268 5.00 -9.03 -11.34
C PHE A 268 6.52 -8.97 -11.37
N LEU A 269 7.07 -8.01 -10.66
CA LEU A 269 8.50 -7.96 -10.34
C LEU A 269 8.76 -8.75 -9.06
N ILE A 270 9.84 -9.51 -9.03
CA ILE A 270 10.25 -10.36 -7.89
C ILE A 270 11.64 -9.97 -7.45
N ASN A 271 11.82 -9.80 -6.14
CA ASN A 271 13.13 -9.78 -5.51
C ASN A 271 13.57 -11.24 -5.25
N GLN A 272 14.59 -11.70 -5.95
CA GLN A 272 15.18 -13.05 -5.84
C GLN A 272 15.96 -13.27 -4.52
N GLY A 273 16.07 -12.23 -3.68
CA GLY A 273 16.76 -12.26 -2.38
C GLY A 273 17.85 -11.21 -2.23
N SER A 274 18.42 -10.73 -3.32
CA SER A 274 19.50 -9.75 -3.35
C SER A 274 19.21 -8.50 -4.19
N ALA A 275 17.94 -8.29 -4.62
CA ALA A 275 17.59 -7.12 -5.40
C ALA A 275 17.70 -5.85 -4.55
N THR A 276 18.20 -4.77 -5.18
CA THR A 276 18.04 -3.41 -4.73
C THR A 276 16.71 -2.84 -5.24
N SER A 277 16.25 -1.73 -4.68
CA SER A 277 15.11 -1.00 -5.24
C SER A 277 15.40 -0.48 -6.64
N TYR A 278 16.66 -0.10 -6.89
CA TYR A 278 17.13 0.33 -8.20
C TYR A 278 17.00 -0.77 -9.25
N ASP A 279 17.36 -2.03 -8.93
CA ASP A 279 17.21 -3.17 -9.84
C ASP A 279 15.72 -3.35 -10.25
N LEU A 280 14.83 -3.29 -9.26
CA LEU A 280 13.39 -3.43 -9.49
C LEU A 280 12.83 -2.28 -10.34
N GLU A 281 13.19 -1.03 -10.05
CA GLU A 281 12.76 0.12 -10.85
C GLU A 281 13.32 0.05 -12.27
N LYS A 282 14.62 -0.25 -12.42
CA LYS A 282 15.28 -0.38 -13.72
C LYS A 282 14.62 -1.47 -14.58
N LEU A 283 14.27 -2.60 -13.97
CA LEU A 283 13.60 -3.69 -14.66
C LEU A 283 12.17 -3.30 -15.08
N GLY A 284 11.44 -2.59 -14.23
CA GLY A 284 10.13 -2.05 -14.58
C GLY A 284 10.20 -1.00 -15.69
N GLU A 285 11.14 -0.06 -15.63
CA GLU A 285 11.32 0.94 -16.70
C GLU A 285 11.76 0.27 -18.02
N LEU A 286 12.58 -0.80 -17.97
CA LEU A 286 12.88 -1.60 -19.16
C LEU A 286 11.61 -2.20 -19.77
N ALA A 287 10.73 -2.78 -18.96
CA ALA A 287 9.47 -3.34 -19.44
C ALA A 287 8.58 -2.26 -20.07
N LYS A 288 8.40 -1.13 -19.39
CA LYS A 288 7.63 0.01 -19.88
C LYS A 288 8.15 0.53 -21.23
N ASN A 289 9.45 0.78 -21.32
CA ASN A 289 10.08 1.34 -22.52
C ASN A 289 10.07 0.35 -23.68
N THR A 290 10.25 -0.95 -23.42
CA THR A 290 10.21 -1.99 -24.46
C THR A 290 8.80 -2.16 -25.02
N VAL A 291 7.78 -2.17 -24.17
CA VAL A 291 6.37 -2.24 -24.62
C VAL A 291 6.03 -0.98 -25.44
N LYS A 292 6.43 0.21 -24.97
CA LYS A 292 6.20 1.46 -25.73
C LYS A 292 6.88 1.43 -27.09
N SER A 293 8.16 1.05 -27.15
CA SER A 293 8.93 1.07 -28.40
C SER A 293 8.48 0.02 -29.41
N LYS A 294 8.07 -1.17 -28.97
CA LYS A 294 7.68 -2.27 -29.87
C LYS A 294 6.19 -2.33 -30.21
N LEU A 295 5.32 -1.85 -29.30
CA LEU A 295 3.86 -1.99 -29.44
C LEU A 295 3.13 -0.63 -29.44
N GLY A 296 3.81 0.48 -29.18
CA GLY A 296 3.20 1.82 -29.12
C GLY A 296 2.34 2.07 -27.88
N ILE A 297 2.28 1.14 -26.92
CA ILE A 297 1.38 1.19 -25.76
C ILE A 297 2.14 1.66 -24.52
N ASP A 298 1.56 2.63 -23.77
CA ASP A 298 2.13 3.11 -22.52
C ASP A 298 1.69 2.25 -21.33
N LEU A 299 2.66 1.76 -20.55
CA LEU A 299 2.41 1.14 -19.26
C LEU A 299 2.53 2.18 -18.14
N ASN A 300 1.52 2.25 -17.29
CA ASN A 300 1.50 3.12 -16.12
C ASN A 300 1.73 2.31 -14.84
N TRP A 301 2.70 2.73 -14.03
CA TRP A 301 2.99 2.09 -12.75
C TRP A 301 1.75 2.07 -11.84
N GLU A 302 1.44 0.89 -11.27
CA GLU A 302 0.47 0.73 -10.19
C GLU A 302 1.17 0.79 -8.82
N ILE A 303 2.37 0.18 -8.73
CA ILE A 303 3.19 0.20 -7.53
C ILE A 303 3.61 1.64 -7.18
N LYS A 304 3.38 2.04 -5.94
CA LYS A 304 3.81 3.34 -5.40
C LYS A 304 5.30 3.29 -5.07
N ARG A 305 6.08 4.17 -5.70
CA ARG A 305 7.53 4.29 -5.50
C ARG A 305 7.79 5.48 -4.58
N ILE A 306 8.43 5.25 -3.44
CA ILE A 306 8.70 6.28 -2.44
C ILE A 306 10.17 6.27 -2.03
N GLY A 307 10.59 7.37 -1.44
CA GLY A 307 11.97 7.52 -0.96
C GLY A 307 12.90 8.11 -2.01
N LYS A 308 14.18 8.17 -1.66
CA LYS A 308 15.26 8.71 -2.49
C LYS A 308 16.19 7.59 -2.93
N TYR A 309 16.88 7.82 -4.03
CA TYR A 309 18.04 6.99 -4.41
C TYR A 309 19.20 7.25 -3.44
N GLU A 310 20.12 6.30 -3.35
CA GLU A 310 21.41 6.52 -2.67
C GLU A 310 22.31 7.48 -3.42
#